data_d553dbc60f75d7eaef276396e9ea2bea
#
_entry.id   d553dbc60f75d7eaef276396e9ea2bea
#
_cell.length_a   1.000
_cell.length_b   1.000
_cell.length_c   1.000
_cell.angle_alpha   90.00
_cell.angle_beta   90.00
_cell.angle_gamma   90.00
#
_symmetry.space_group_name_H-M   'P 1'
#
loop_
_entity.id
_entity.type
_entity.pdbx_description
1 polymer ?
#
loop_
_entity_poly.entity_id
_entity_poly.type
_entity_poly.pdbx_seq_one_letter_code
_entity_poly.pdbx_strand_id
1 'polypeptide(L)'
;MALLDVKNLSVNYGVIKALKGISFHVDKGEIVALIGANGAGKTTTLHTLSGLLKPSEGEIFYKDNNLVTTPGHKIVSLGMAQVPEGRRVFADMTVLQNLKMGAYTRDDAAEFQQTLEMVYKRFPRLEERKNQISGTLSGGEQQMLAMGRALMSHPDIILMDEPSMGLSPIFVNEIFSIIEDVNKDGVTVLLVEQNAKKALTIADRAYVLETGSIVKEGKASDLLNDESIKKAYLGE
;
A
#
# COMPACT_ATOMS: atom_id res chain seq x y z
N MET A 1 0.66 19.82 5.09
CA MET A 1 -0.81 19.63 5.03
C MET A 1 -1.07 18.17 4.67
N ALA A 2 -1.81 17.47 5.50
CA ALA A 2 -2.02 16.04 5.30
C ALA A 2 -2.62 15.75 3.92
N LEU A 3 -2.03 14.80 3.19
CA LEU A 3 -2.58 14.27 1.94
C LEU A 3 -3.76 13.34 2.21
N LEU A 4 -3.63 12.54 3.27
CA LEU A 4 -4.66 11.65 3.80
C LEU A 4 -4.83 11.93 5.29
N ASP A 5 -6.06 12.16 5.74
CA ASP A 5 -6.41 12.43 7.15
C ASP A 5 -7.57 11.51 7.57
N VAL A 6 -7.32 10.68 8.57
CA VAL A 6 -8.26 9.68 9.10
C VAL A 6 -8.60 10.04 10.53
N LYS A 7 -9.90 10.20 10.84
CA LYS A 7 -10.39 10.65 12.15
C LYS A 7 -11.41 9.67 12.74
N ASN A 8 -11.09 9.16 13.92
CA ASN A 8 -11.99 8.30 14.73
C ASN A 8 -12.59 7.15 13.93
N LEU A 9 -11.80 6.54 13.04
CA LEU A 9 -12.28 5.49 12.13
C LEU A 9 -12.60 4.21 12.89
N SER A 10 -13.87 3.79 12.83
CA SER A 10 -14.36 2.53 13.39
C SER A 10 -14.94 1.65 12.29
N VAL A 11 -14.61 0.36 12.35
CA VAL A 11 -15.12 -0.64 11.38
C VAL A 11 -15.54 -1.90 12.12
N ASN A 12 -16.73 -2.40 11.79
CA ASN A 12 -17.28 -3.59 12.41
C ASN A 12 -17.54 -4.69 11.35
N TYR A 13 -17.21 -5.93 11.69
CA TYR A 13 -17.66 -7.14 11.00
C TYR A 13 -18.73 -7.83 11.87
N GLY A 14 -19.98 -7.50 11.63
CA GLY A 14 -21.08 -7.90 12.53
C GLY A 14 -20.85 -7.36 13.94
N VAL A 15 -20.68 -8.25 14.92
CA VAL A 15 -20.43 -7.90 16.33
C VAL A 15 -18.96 -7.62 16.66
N ILE A 16 -18.03 -7.91 15.73
CA ILE A 16 -16.59 -7.77 15.95
C ILE A 16 -16.15 -6.36 15.55
N LYS A 17 -15.66 -5.58 16.50
CA LYS A 17 -15.05 -4.29 16.24
C LYS A 17 -13.60 -4.49 15.75
N ALA A 18 -13.39 -4.40 14.44
CA ALA A 18 -12.08 -4.56 13.83
C ALA A 18 -11.21 -3.30 13.97
N LEU A 19 -11.82 -2.11 13.87
CA LEU A 19 -11.18 -0.82 14.20
C LEU A 19 -12.02 -0.09 15.24
N LYS A 20 -11.34 0.56 16.19
CA LYS A 20 -11.93 1.11 17.42
C LYS A 20 -11.65 2.62 17.55
N GLY A 21 -11.97 3.40 16.52
CA GLY A 21 -11.78 4.84 16.54
C GLY A 21 -10.33 5.26 16.30
N ILE A 22 -9.64 4.66 15.34
CA ILE A 22 -8.27 5.04 15.00
C ILE A 22 -8.22 6.39 14.30
N SER A 23 -7.18 7.18 14.58
CA SER A 23 -6.89 8.43 13.92
C SER A 23 -5.43 8.48 13.51
N PHE A 24 -5.15 8.84 12.26
CA PHE A 24 -3.80 8.99 11.75
C PHE A 24 -3.81 9.85 10.49
N HIS A 25 -2.64 10.35 10.10
CA HIS A 25 -2.50 11.11 8.85
C HIS A 25 -1.25 10.68 8.07
N VAL A 26 -1.25 11.00 6.78
CA VAL A 26 -0.10 10.82 5.88
C VAL A 26 0.12 12.14 5.16
N ASP A 27 1.31 12.72 5.29
CA ASP A 27 1.70 13.91 4.55
C ASP A 27 2.20 13.54 3.15
N LYS A 28 2.16 14.52 2.23
CA LYS A 28 2.61 14.29 0.86
C LYS A 28 4.11 14.00 0.82
N GLY A 29 4.50 12.95 0.12
CA GLY A 29 5.90 12.54 -0.08
C GLY A 29 6.48 11.71 1.06
N GLU A 30 5.68 11.36 2.11
CA GLU A 30 6.12 10.48 3.19
C GLU A 30 5.95 9.00 2.83
N ILE A 31 6.81 8.17 3.43
CA ILE A 31 6.54 6.75 3.66
C ILE A 31 6.04 6.61 5.10
N VAL A 32 4.77 6.28 5.27
CA VAL A 32 4.18 6.00 6.59
C VAL A 32 3.94 4.51 6.72
N ALA A 33 4.45 3.90 7.79
CA ALA A 33 4.22 2.49 8.10
C ALA A 33 3.09 2.31 9.11
N LEU A 34 2.18 1.39 8.84
CA LEU A 34 1.20 0.87 9.80
C LEU A 34 1.60 -0.56 10.16
N ILE A 35 2.21 -0.75 11.31
CA ILE A 35 2.74 -2.03 11.78
C ILE A 35 1.84 -2.63 12.86
N GLY A 36 1.86 -3.95 12.99
CA GLY A 36 1.09 -4.67 14.01
C GLY A 36 0.98 -6.16 13.67
N ALA A 37 0.57 -6.94 14.64
CA ALA A 37 0.35 -8.38 14.50
C ALA A 37 -0.79 -8.71 13.50
N ASN A 38 -0.87 -9.97 13.09
CA ASN A 38 -2.00 -10.45 12.29
C ASN A 38 -3.31 -10.27 13.07
N GLY A 39 -4.34 -9.79 12.38
CA GLY A 39 -5.63 -9.46 13.00
C GLY A 39 -5.68 -8.11 13.74
N ALA A 40 -4.60 -7.32 13.75
CA ALA A 40 -4.60 -6.00 14.39
C ALA A 40 -5.53 -4.97 13.71
N GLY A 41 -5.97 -5.21 12.47
CA GLY A 41 -6.84 -4.31 11.71
C GLY A 41 -6.17 -3.61 10.53
N LYS A 42 -4.90 -3.95 10.20
CA LYS A 42 -4.11 -3.33 9.14
C LYS A 42 -4.79 -3.36 7.77
N THR A 43 -5.09 -4.55 7.24
CA THR A 43 -5.82 -4.75 5.97
C THR A 43 -7.20 -4.12 6.00
N THR A 44 -7.91 -4.20 7.15
CA THR A 44 -9.22 -3.54 7.33
C THR A 44 -9.09 -2.03 7.12
N THR A 45 -8.03 -1.41 7.64
CA THR A 45 -7.75 0.01 7.41
C THR A 45 -7.60 0.30 5.92
N LEU A 46 -6.73 -0.43 5.20
CA LEU A 46 -6.53 -0.21 3.76
C LEU A 46 -7.80 -0.44 2.93
N HIS A 47 -8.57 -1.49 3.24
CA HIS A 47 -9.83 -1.76 2.55
C HIS A 47 -10.87 -0.65 2.78
N THR A 48 -10.84 -0.01 3.96
CA THR A 48 -11.73 1.12 4.24
C THR A 48 -11.29 2.37 3.49
N LEU A 49 -9.99 2.65 3.42
CA LEU A 49 -9.43 3.77 2.64
C LEU A 49 -9.72 3.64 1.14
N SER A 50 -9.65 2.42 0.60
CA SER A 50 -9.93 2.15 -0.82
C SER A 50 -11.42 2.01 -1.15
N GLY A 51 -12.31 2.17 -0.15
CA GLY A 51 -13.76 2.08 -0.34
C GLY A 51 -14.31 0.67 -0.55
N LEU A 52 -13.51 -0.37 -0.29
CA LEU A 52 -13.93 -1.78 -0.30
C LEU A 52 -14.77 -2.12 0.94
N LEU A 53 -14.54 -1.40 2.05
CA LEU A 53 -15.31 -1.49 3.28
C LEU A 53 -15.87 -0.12 3.64
N LYS A 54 -17.08 -0.10 4.19
CA LYS A 54 -17.67 1.11 4.75
C LYS A 54 -17.36 1.19 6.25
N PRO A 55 -16.89 2.33 6.76
CA PRO A 55 -16.75 2.52 8.20
C PRO A 55 -18.11 2.57 8.88
N SER A 56 -18.16 2.15 10.14
CA SER A 56 -19.33 2.36 11.00
C SER A 56 -19.36 3.77 11.59
N GLU A 57 -18.20 4.36 11.84
CA GLU A 57 -18.02 5.72 12.37
C GLU A 57 -16.69 6.30 11.87
N GLY A 58 -16.57 7.63 11.94
CA GLY A 58 -15.36 8.36 11.60
C GLY A 58 -15.37 8.98 10.22
N GLU A 59 -14.30 9.67 9.90
CA GLU A 59 -14.13 10.43 8.66
C GLU A 59 -12.80 10.10 8.01
N ILE A 60 -12.77 10.12 6.68
CA ILE A 60 -11.57 9.91 5.88
C ILE A 60 -11.52 11.01 4.83
N PHE A 61 -10.53 11.89 4.93
CA PHE A 61 -10.28 12.92 3.93
C PHE A 61 -9.01 12.59 3.14
N TYR A 62 -9.14 12.57 1.83
CA TYR A 62 -8.03 12.46 0.90
C TYR A 62 -8.04 13.69 -0.01
N LYS A 63 -7.01 14.53 0.11
CA LYS A 63 -7.07 15.90 -0.41
C LYS A 63 -8.35 16.57 0.13
N ASP A 64 -9.17 17.13 -0.74
CA ASP A 64 -10.43 17.78 -0.37
C ASP A 64 -11.66 16.85 -0.46
N ASN A 65 -11.45 15.53 -0.65
CA ASN A 65 -12.52 14.55 -0.87
C ASN A 65 -12.78 13.71 0.38
N ASN A 66 -14.04 13.61 0.78
CA ASN A 66 -14.46 12.67 1.82
C ASN A 66 -14.64 11.26 1.21
N LEU A 67 -13.73 10.33 1.55
CA LEU A 67 -13.76 8.97 0.99
C LEU A 67 -14.91 8.12 1.52
N VAL A 68 -15.49 8.44 2.67
CA VAL A 68 -16.64 7.70 3.23
C VAL A 68 -17.85 7.79 2.30
N THR A 69 -18.02 8.92 1.61
CA THR A 69 -19.11 9.17 0.66
C THR A 69 -18.71 8.95 -0.80
N THR A 70 -17.43 8.76 -1.08
CA THR A 70 -16.91 8.55 -2.43
C THR A 70 -17.04 7.07 -2.83
N PRO A 71 -17.66 6.75 -3.99
CA PRO A 71 -17.70 5.37 -4.47
C PRO A 71 -16.29 4.82 -4.71
N GLY A 72 -16.02 3.57 -4.27
CA GLY A 72 -14.68 2.96 -4.32
C GLY A 72 -14.03 3.01 -5.70
N HIS A 73 -14.79 2.77 -6.78
CA HIS A 73 -14.27 2.83 -8.16
C HIS A 73 -13.81 4.23 -8.60
N LYS A 74 -14.22 5.30 -7.90
CA LYS A 74 -13.77 6.67 -8.16
C LYS A 74 -12.51 7.05 -7.38
N ILE A 75 -12.17 6.32 -6.32
CA ILE A 75 -11.03 6.64 -5.45
C ILE A 75 -9.72 6.54 -6.24
N VAL A 76 -9.57 5.56 -7.13
CA VAL A 76 -8.38 5.44 -7.98
C VAL A 76 -8.21 6.65 -8.91
N SER A 77 -9.30 7.21 -9.43
CA SER A 77 -9.26 8.41 -10.28
C SER A 77 -8.88 9.68 -9.50
N LEU A 78 -8.98 9.67 -8.16
CA LEU A 78 -8.49 10.76 -7.31
C LEU A 78 -6.96 10.69 -7.09
N GLY A 79 -6.30 9.61 -7.52
CA GLY A 79 -4.87 9.39 -7.39
C GLY A 79 -4.46 8.48 -6.23
N MET A 80 -5.37 7.66 -5.71
CA MET A 80 -5.07 6.65 -4.68
C MET A 80 -5.11 5.25 -5.29
N ALA A 81 -3.98 4.54 -5.32
CA ALA A 81 -3.89 3.16 -5.78
C ALA A 81 -3.64 2.20 -4.61
N GLN A 82 -4.02 0.93 -4.78
CA GLN A 82 -3.75 -0.11 -3.80
C GLN A 82 -3.01 -1.29 -4.42
N VAL A 83 -1.97 -1.76 -3.73
CA VAL A 83 -1.34 -3.07 -3.94
C VAL A 83 -1.84 -3.99 -2.84
N PRO A 84 -2.77 -4.90 -3.15
CA PRO A 84 -3.40 -5.76 -2.13
C PRO A 84 -2.47 -6.89 -1.70
N GLU A 85 -2.75 -7.45 -0.51
CA GLU A 85 -2.14 -8.69 -0.05
C GLU A 85 -2.39 -9.85 -1.04
N GLY A 86 -1.41 -10.75 -1.19
CA GLY A 86 -1.52 -11.91 -2.05
C GLY A 86 -1.39 -11.59 -3.54
N ARG A 87 -0.78 -10.45 -3.90
CA ARG A 87 -0.42 -10.03 -5.26
C ARG A 87 -1.60 -9.69 -6.17
N ARG A 88 -2.68 -10.50 -6.17
CA ARG A 88 -3.94 -10.31 -6.90
C ARG A 88 -3.74 -9.90 -8.38
N VAL A 89 -2.82 -10.58 -9.08
CA VAL A 89 -2.69 -10.42 -10.53
C VAL A 89 -3.83 -11.12 -11.27
N PHE A 90 -4.16 -10.65 -12.47
CA PHE A 90 -5.10 -11.33 -13.37
C PHE A 90 -4.36 -12.49 -14.03
N ALA A 91 -4.45 -13.68 -13.44
CA ALA A 91 -3.60 -14.82 -13.74
C ALA A 91 -3.64 -15.27 -15.20
N ASP A 92 -4.79 -15.17 -15.86
CA ASP A 92 -5.01 -15.57 -17.24
C ASP A 92 -4.65 -14.48 -18.27
N MET A 93 -4.25 -13.30 -17.79
CA MET A 93 -3.78 -12.20 -18.64
C MET A 93 -2.25 -12.18 -18.72
N THR A 94 -1.73 -11.64 -19.82
CA THR A 94 -0.29 -11.38 -19.94
C THR A 94 0.14 -10.27 -18.98
N VAL A 95 1.46 -10.15 -18.74
CA VAL A 95 2.06 -9.05 -17.98
C VAL A 95 1.61 -7.70 -18.55
N LEU A 96 1.73 -7.49 -19.86
CA LEU A 96 1.31 -6.24 -20.51
C LEU A 96 -0.19 -5.97 -20.34
N GLN A 97 -1.05 -7.00 -20.43
CA GLN A 97 -2.48 -6.82 -20.21
C GLN A 97 -2.79 -6.43 -18.77
N ASN A 98 -2.10 -7.01 -17.77
CA ASN A 98 -2.22 -6.60 -16.38
C ASN A 98 -1.82 -5.13 -16.18
N LEU A 99 -0.71 -4.68 -16.79
CA LEU A 99 -0.29 -3.29 -16.72
C LEU A 99 -1.31 -2.34 -17.37
N LYS A 100 -1.87 -2.72 -18.53
CA LYS A 100 -2.96 -1.97 -19.18
C LYS A 100 -4.18 -1.80 -18.28
N MET A 101 -4.55 -2.84 -17.52
CA MET A 101 -5.65 -2.75 -16.55
C MET A 101 -5.39 -1.72 -15.45
N GLY A 102 -4.12 -1.50 -15.07
CA GLY A 102 -3.75 -0.45 -14.11
C GLY A 102 -4.00 0.98 -14.63
N ALA A 103 -3.93 1.17 -15.94
CA ALA A 103 -4.18 2.46 -16.59
C ALA A 103 -5.64 2.67 -17.00
N TYR A 104 -6.58 1.81 -16.58
CA TYR A 104 -7.97 1.80 -17.04
C TYR A 104 -8.71 3.15 -16.87
N THR A 105 -8.30 3.96 -15.90
CA THR A 105 -8.90 5.27 -15.63
C THR A 105 -8.26 6.43 -16.41
N ARG A 106 -7.36 6.13 -17.37
CA ARG A 106 -6.58 7.13 -18.11
C ARG A 106 -6.77 6.92 -19.61
N ASP A 107 -7.15 7.98 -20.30
CA ASP A 107 -7.50 7.93 -21.72
C ASP A 107 -6.38 8.42 -22.65
N ASP A 108 -5.28 9.02 -22.10
CA ASP A 108 -4.18 9.54 -22.91
C ASP A 108 -3.18 8.43 -23.27
N ALA A 109 -3.12 8.11 -24.58
CA ALA A 109 -2.24 7.08 -25.10
C ALA A 109 -0.73 7.43 -25.00
N ALA A 110 -0.36 8.72 -25.09
CA ALA A 110 1.02 9.15 -24.98
C ALA A 110 1.49 9.03 -23.53
N GLU A 111 0.66 9.45 -22.59
CA GLU A 111 0.90 9.30 -21.15
C GLU A 111 0.98 7.83 -20.74
N PHE A 112 0.11 6.98 -21.29
CA PHE A 112 0.19 5.53 -21.07
C PHE A 112 1.54 4.97 -21.47
N GLN A 113 2.06 5.34 -22.65
CA GLN A 113 3.33 4.83 -23.15
C GLN A 113 4.50 5.29 -22.28
N GLN A 114 4.53 6.56 -21.87
CA GLN A 114 5.56 7.10 -20.96
C GLN A 114 5.53 6.39 -19.61
N THR A 115 4.35 6.17 -19.03
CA THR A 115 4.21 5.46 -17.76
C THR A 115 4.65 4.00 -17.89
N LEU A 116 4.31 3.33 -18.99
CA LEU A 116 4.74 1.96 -19.25
C LEU A 116 6.27 1.84 -19.34
N GLU A 117 6.93 2.80 -20.00
CA GLU A 117 8.40 2.85 -20.08
C GLU A 117 9.03 3.07 -18.70
N MET A 118 8.45 3.96 -17.85
CA MET A 118 8.91 4.13 -16.47
C MET A 118 8.75 2.85 -15.65
N VAL A 119 7.61 2.14 -15.79
CA VAL A 119 7.37 0.86 -15.13
C VAL A 119 8.38 -0.19 -15.59
N TYR A 120 8.66 -0.30 -16.89
CA TYR A 120 9.64 -1.26 -17.41
C TYR A 120 11.06 -0.93 -16.98
N LYS A 121 11.44 0.35 -16.93
CA LYS A 121 12.74 0.78 -16.41
C LYS A 121 12.92 0.36 -14.95
N ARG A 122 11.86 0.40 -14.16
CA ARG A 122 11.87 0.00 -12.73
C ARG A 122 11.80 -1.51 -12.55
N PHE A 123 11.07 -2.20 -13.42
CA PHE A 123 10.85 -3.64 -13.40
C PHE A 123 11.28 -4.27 -14.74
N PRO A 124 12.59 -4.36 -15.05
CA PRO A 124 13.04 -4.88 -16.36
C PRO A 124 12.52 -6.29 -16.67
N ARG A 125 12.36 -7.11 -15.63
CA ARG A 125 11.78 -8.46 -15.76
C ARG A 125 10.37 -8.47 -16.32
N LEU A 126 9.57 -7.43 -16.04
CA LEU A 126 8.21 -7.31 -16.60
C LEU A 126 8.25 -7.00 -18.10
N GLU A 127 9.23 -6.23 -18.56
CA GLU A 127 9.42 -5.96 -19.99
C GLU A 127 9.84 -7.24 -20.74
N GLU A 128 10.87 -7.94 -20.23
CA GLU A 128 11.34 -9.22 -20.79
C GLU A 128 10.20 -10.23 -20.95
N ARG A 129 9.24 -10.21 -20.03
CA ARG A 129 8.13 -11.17 -19.93
C ARG A 129 6.76 -10.57 -20.31
N LYS A 130 6.73 -9.44 -21.01
CA LYS A 130 5.49 -8.69 -21.29
C LYS A 130 4.38 -9.50 -21.93
N ASN A 131 4.72 -10.52 -22.72
CA ASN A 131 3.78 -11.42 -23.38
C ASN A 131 3.51 -12.72 -22.61
N GLN A 132 4.19 -12.96 -21.47
CA GLN A 132 4.00 -14.15 -20.65
C GLN A 132 2.70 -14.04 -19.84
N ILE A 133 2.00 -15.17 -19.68
CA ILE A 133 0.82 -15.29 -18.82
C ILE A 133 1.24 -15.10 -17.37
N SER A 134 0.63 -14.13 -16.68
CA SER A 134 1.10 -13.67 -15.36
C SER A 134 0.92 -14.71 -14.25
N GLY A 135 0.00 -15.65 -14.39
CA GLY A 135 -0.14 -16.77 -13.47
C GLY A 135 1.07 -17.71 -13.44
N THR A 136 1.94 -17.69 -14.49
CA THR A 136 3.15 -18.51 -14.60
C THR A 136 4.42 -17.83 -14.07
N LEU A 137 4.32 -16.58 -13.61
CA LEU A 137 5.42 -15.85 -13.01
C LEU A 137 5.75 -16.37 -11.61
N SER A 138 6.99 -16.17 -11.17
CA SER A 138 7.37 -16.39 -9.78
C SER A 138 6.64 -15.45 -8.84
N GLY A 139 6.58 -15.78 -7.54
CA GLY A 139 5.91 -14.93 -6.56
C GLY A 139 6.46 -13.50 -6.48
N GLY A 140 7.77 -13.33 -6.60
CA GLY A 140 8.40 -12.00 -6.62
C GLY A 140 8.03 -11.21 -7.88
N GLU A 141 8.04 -11.85 -9.05
CA GLU A 141 7.65 -11.21 -10.31
C GLU A 141 6.15 -10.83 -10.32
N GLN A 142 5.28 -11.66 -9.72
CA GLN A 142 3.86 -11.31 -9.54
C GLN A 142 3.69 -10.10 -8.62
N GLN A 143 4.50 -9.99 -7.56
CA GLN A 143 4.49 -8.84 -6.67
C GLN A 143 4.94 -7.56 -7.39
N MET A 144 6.03 -7.63 -8.19
CA MET A 144 6.47 -6.54 -9.04
C MET A 144 5.39 -6.13 -10.04
N LEU A 145 4.67 -7.11 -10.62
CA LEU A 145 3.57 -6.84 -11.54
C LEU A 145 2.41 -6.13 -10.85
N ALA A 146 2.06 -6.53 -9.62
CA ALA A 146 1.02 -5.86 -8.83
C ALA A 146 1.40 -4.40 -8.52
N MET A 147 2.66 -4.15 -8.15
CA MET A 147 3.18 -2.80 -7.94
C MET A 147 3.23 -2.00 -9.24
N GLY A 148 3.75 -2.57 -10.33
CA GLY A 148 3.77 -1.94 -11.65
C GLY A 148 2.36 -1.58 -12.12
N ARG A 149 1.38 -2.46 -11.94
CA ARG A 149 -0.02 -2.19 -12.26
C ARG A 149 -0.59 -1.02 -11.46
N ALA A 150 -0.26 -0.90 -10.17
CA ALA A 150 -0.68 0.23 -9.35
C ALA A 150 -0.04 1.55 -9.86
N LEU A 151 1.24 1.53 -10.23
CA LEU A 151 1.94 2.69 -10.79
C LEU A 151 1.37 3.16 -12.12
N MET A 152 0.78 2.26 -12.93
CA MET A 152 0.15 2.63 -14.20
C MET A 152 -1.03 3.59 -14.05
N SER A 153 -1.62 3.74 -12.85
CA SER A 153 -2.67 4.73 -12.58
C SER A 153 -2.13 6.14 -12.27
N HIS A 154 -0.81 6.36 -12.25
CA HIS A 154 -0.16 7.62 -11.87
C HIS A 154 -0.61 8.13 -10.49
N PRO A 155 -0.43 7.33 -9.43
CA PRO A 155 -0.98 7.67 -8.14
C PRO A 155 -0.17 8.76 -7.41
N ASP A 156 -0.85 9.60 -6.62
CA ASP A 156 -0.20 10.47 -5.64
C ASP A 156 0.13 9.71 -4.34
N ILE A 157 -0.67 8.67 -4.04
CA ILE A 157 -0.45 7.77 -2.91
C ILE A 157 -0.71 6.32 -3.30
N ILE A 158 0.17 5.43 -2.83
CA ILE A 158 -0.03 3.98 -2.94
C ILE A 158 -0.21 3.38 -1.54
N LEU A 159 -1.30 2.62 -1.39
CA LEU A 159 -1.56 1.78 -0.23
C LEU A 159 -0.99 0.38 -0.50
N MET A 160 -0.06 -0.11 0.31
CA MET A 160 0.58 -1.41 0.12
C MET A 160 0.27 -2.33 1.30
N ASP A 161 -0.35 -3.47 1.02
CA ASP A 161 -0.77 -4.45 2.02
C ASP A 161 0.17 -5.65 2.02
N GLU A 162 1.07 -5.71 3.00
CA GLU A 162 2.07 -6.76 3.22
C GLU A 162 2.82 -7.17 1.94
N PRO A 163 3.43 -6.20 1.21
CA PRO A 163 4.03 -6.48 -0.09
C PRO A 163 5.20 -7.46 -0.05
N SER A 164 5.81 -7.68 1.10
CA SER A 164 6.94 -8.59 1.27
C SER A 164 6.53 -10.01 1.66
N MET A 165 5.25 -10.26 1.96
CA MET A 165 4.79 -11.53 2.53
C MET A 165 5.00 -12.71 1.57
N GLY A 166 5.60 -13.80 2.11
CA GLY A 166 5.82 -15.04 1.35
C GLY A 166 6.85 -14.93 0.23
N LEU A 167 7.73 -13.92 0.27
CA LEU A 167 8.83 -13.75 -0.66
C LEU A 167 10.16 -14.26 -0.05
N SER A 168 11.10 -14.65 -0.92
CA SER A 168 12.45 -14.93 -0.47
C SER A 168 13.17 -13.67 0.01
N PRO A 169 14.20 -13.77 0.89
CA PRO A 169 14.91 -12.63 1.43
C PRO A 169 15.47 -11.66 0.36
N ILE A 170 15.86 -12.18 -0.79
CA ILE A 170 16.36 -11.39 -1.92
C ILE A 170 15.23 -10.50 -2.46
N PHE A 171 14.08 -11.08 -2.75
CA PHE A 171 12.91 -10.34 -3.23
C PHE A 171 12.35 -9.38 -2.17
N VAL A 172 12.39 -9.74 -0.89
CA VAL A 172 12.02 -8.81 0.19
C VAL A 172 12.86 -7.53 0.10
N ASN A 173 14.20 -7.65 0.03
CA ASN A 173 15.07 -6.48 -0.08
C ASN A 173 14.79 -5.65 -1.35
N GLU A 174 14.57 -6.32 -2.47
CA GLU A 174 14.24 -5.68 -3.75
C GLU A 174 12.92 -4.89 -3.66
N ILE A 175 11.86 -5.48 -3.08
CA ILE A 175 10.57 -4.78 -2.90
C ILE A 175 10.73 -3.53 -2.02
N PHE A 176 11.46 -3.61 -0.91
CA PHE A 176 11.68 -2.45 -0.05
C PHE A 176 12.50 -1.36 -0.76
N SER A 177 13.52 -1.71 -1.54
CA SER A 177 14.26 -0.75 -2.37
C SER A 177 13.35 -0.09 -3.41
N ILE A 178 12.45 -0.85 -4.04
CA ILE A 178 11.48 -0.31 -5.00
C ILE A 178 10.52 0.68 -4.31
N ILE A 179 10.08 0.39 -3.08
CA ILE A 179 9.21 1.30 -2.32
C ILE A 179 9.90 2.64 -2.07
N GLU A 180 11.18 2.62 -1.63
CA GLU A 180 11.97 3.84 -1.47
C GLU A 180 12.12 4.62 -2.78
N ASP A 181 12.39 3.94 -3.89
CA ASP A 181 12.57 4.59 -5.18
C ASP A 181 11.26 5.17 -5.73
N VAL A 182 10.12 4.49 -5.52
CA VAL A 182 8.78 5.02 -5.84
C VAL A 182 8.50 6.29 -5.04
N ASN A 183 8.89 6.31 -3.77
CA ASN A 183 8.73 7.49 -2.93
C ASN A 183 9.65 8.65 -3.34
N LYS A 184 10.92 8.38 -3.69
CA LYS A 184 11.87 9.38 -4.23
C LYS A 184 11.35 10.04 -5.50
N ASP A 185 10.55 9.33 -6.31
CA ASP A 185 9.88 9.89 -7.48
C ASP A 185 8.64 10.74 -7.13
N GLY A 186 8.37 10.95 -5.83
CA GLY A 186 7.32 11.83 -5.32
C GLY A 186 6.00 11.16 -4.98
N VAL A 187 5.90 9.83 -5.10
CA VAL A 187 4.70 9.09 -4.70
C VAL A 187 4.69 8.88 -3.19
N THR A 188 3.60 9.25 -2.53
CA THR A 188 3.38 8.98 -1.11
C THR A 188 3.09 7.50 -0.88
N VAL A 189 3.55 6.91 0.22
CA VAL A 189 3.34 5.49 0.50
C VAL A 189 2.73 5.30 1.89
N LEU A 190 1.61 4.59 1.97
CA LEU A 190 1.11 3.99 3.20
C LEU A 190 1.39 2.48 3.15
N LEU A 191 2.36 2.05 3.92
CA LEU A 191 2.87 0.69 3.95
C LEU A 191 2.31 -0.06 5.16
N VAL A 192 1.52 -1.09 4.92
CA VAL A 192 1.11 -2.04 5.94
C VAL A 192 2.06 -3.24 5.89
N GLU A 193 2.68 -3.58 7.02
CA GLU A 193 3.65 -4.67 7.09
C GLU A 193 3.61 -5.39 8.44
N GLN A 194 3.83 -6.70 8.40
CA GLN A 194 4.12 -7.51 9.57
C GLN A 194 5.63 -7.46 9.90
N ASN A 195 6.49 -7.34 8.89
CA ASN A 195 7.92 -7.17 9.06
C ASN A 195 8.24 -5.75 9.55
N ALA A 196 7.96 -5.49 10.84
CA ALA A 196 8.10 -4.17 11.44
C ALA A 196 9.51 -3.60 11.31
N LYS A 197 10.55 -4.44 11.46
CA LYS A 197 11.96 -3.99 11.33
C LYS A 197 12.24 -3.41 9.95
N LYS A 198 11.84 -4.12 8.89
CA LYS A 198 12.02 -3.64 7.52
C LYS A 198 11.18 -2.39 7.24
N ALA A 199 9.91 -2.39 7.64
CA ALA A 199 9.04 -1.24 7.46
C ALA A 199 9.59 0.03 8.13
N LEU A 200 10.01 -0.08 9.41
CA LEU A 200 10.58 1.04 10.17
C LEU A 200 11.93 1.52 9.60
N THR A 201 12.67 0.68 8.88
CA THR A 201 13.97 1.08 8.29
C THR A 201 13.78 2.07 7.14
N ILE A 202 12.68 2.00 6.39
CA ILE A 202 12.43 2.85 5.22
C ILE A 202 11.38 3.93 5.45
N ALA A 203 10.58 3.81 6.52
CA ALA A 203 9.51 4.77 6.80
C ALA A 203 10.04 6.04 7.49
N ASP A 204 9.38 7.17 7.24
CA ASP A 204 9.58 8.43 7.94
C ASP A 204 8.90 8.40 9.31
N ARG A 205 7.65 7.92 9.34
CA ARG A 205 6.82 7.79 10.55
C ARG A 205 6.11 6.44 10.54
N ALA A 206 5.69 6.02 11.75
CA ALA A 206 4.88 4.82 11.85
C ALA A 206 3.81 4.92 12.94
N TYR A 207 2.79 4.09 12.75
CA TYR A 207 1.72 3.82 13.71
C TYR A 207 1.72 2.35 14.06
N VAL A 208 1.62 2.05 15.34
CA VAL A 208 1.54 0.67 15.85
C VAL A 208 0.09 0.35 16.15
N LEU A 209 -0.45 -0.62 15.45
CA LEU A 209 -1.83 -1.05 15.57
C LEU A 209 -1.91 -2.36 16.36
N GLU A 210 -2.69 -2.35 17.45
CA GLU A 210 -3.00 -3.53 18.26
C GLU A 210 -4.50 -3.67 18.44
N THR A 211 -5.04 -4.80 18.09
CA THR A 211 -6.46 -5.17 18.33
C THR A 211 -7.43 -4.04 17.96
N GLY A 212 -7.20 -3.40 16.82
CA GLY A 212 -8.06 -2.33 16.27
C GLY A 212 -7.83 -0.93 16.84
N SER A 213 -6.77 -0.71 17.62
CA SER A 213 -6.42 0.60 18.19
C SER A 213 -4.98 0.97 17.88
N ILE A 214 -4.69 2.24 17.65
CA ILE A 214 -3.32 2.75 17.59
C ILE A 214 -2.82 2.90 19.04
N VAL A 215 -1.77 2.17 19.37
CA VAL A 215 -1.19 2.16 20.73
C VAL A 215 0.08 3.00 20.82
N LYS A 216 0.73 3.26 19.69
CA LYS A 216 1.94 4.08 19.62
C LYS A 216 2.09 4.70 18.23
N GLU A 217 2.67 5.89 18.19
CA GLU A 217 3.00 6.58 16.94
C GLU A 217 4.28 7.42 17.12
N GLY A 218 4.95 7.72 16.03
CA GLY A 218 6.14 8.57 16.07
C GLY A 218 7.02 8.44 14.83
N LYS A 219 8.19 9.04 14.89
CA LYS A 219 9.22 8.86 13.87
C LYS A 219 9.63 7.39 13.82
N ALA A 220 9.79 6.84 12.64
CA ALA A 220 10.16 5.44 12.48
C ALA A 220 11.51 5.11 13.13
N SER A 221 12.48 6.04 13.08
CA SER A 221 13.78 5.93 13.74
C SER A 221 13.67 5.78 15.27
N ASP A 222 12.71 6.49 15.88
CA ASP A 222 12.53 6.46 17.34
C ASP A 222 11.85 5.13 17.75
N LEU A 223 10.84 4.71 16.96
CA LEU A 223 10.15 3.44 17.18
C LEU A 223 11.08 2.23 16.96
N LEU A 224 12.00 2.30 16.01
CA LEU A 224 13.01 1.26 15.75
C LEU A 224 13.93 1.04 16.98
N ASN A 225 14.17 2.08 17.78
CA ASN A 225 15.03 2.05 18.97
C ASN A 225 14.25 1.84 20.26
N ASP A 226 12.93 1.80 20.22
CA ASP A 226 12.07 1.66 21.40
C ASP A 226 12.06 0.22 21.93
N GLU A 227 12.38 0.02 23.20
CA GLU A 227 12.49 -1.29 23.84
C GLU A 227 11.17 -2.09 23.83
N SER A 228 10.02 -1.42 23.94
CA SER A 228 8.72 -2.08 23.89
C SER A 228 8.41 -2.61 22.49
N ILE A 229 8.79 -1.84 21.46
CA ILE A 229 8.62 -2.22 20.06
C ILE A 229 9.60 -3.34 19.68
N LYS A 230 10.86 -3.27 20.14
CA LYS A 230 11.86 -4.33 19.93
C LYS A 230 11.35 -5.68 20.44
N LYS A 231 10.89 -5.73 21.69
CA LYS A 231 10.38 -6.96 22.31
C LYS A 231 9.10 -7.48 21.63
N ALA A 232 8.17 -6.59 21.25
CA ALA A 232 6.88 -7.01 20.71
C ALA A 232 6.92 -7.36 19.22
N TYR A 233 7.75 -6.67 18.42
CA TYR A 233 7.65 -6.71 16.95
C TYR A 233 8.98 -6.96 16.23
N LEU A 234 10.17 -6.76 16.85
CA LEU A 234 11.45 -6.90 16.17
C LEU A 234 12.17 -8.23 16.49
N GLY A 235 11.67 -9.00 17.46
CA GLY A 235 12.24 -10.29 17.83
C GLY A 235 13.56 -10.21 18.61
N GLU A 236 13.78 -9.08 19.29
CA GLU A 236 14.97 -8.81 20.13
C GLU A 236 14.64 -8.87 21.61
#